data_4643e278917c1dbac4c54e450b53b376
#
_entry.id   4643e278917c1dbac4c54e450b53b376
#
_cell.length_a   1.000
_cell.length_b   1.000
_cell.length_c   1.000
_cell.angle_alpha   90.00
_cell.angle_beta   90.00
_cell.angle_gamma   90.00
#
_symmetry.space_group_name_H-M   'P 1'
#
loop_
_entity.id
_entity.type
_entity.pdbx_description
1 polymer ?
#
loop_
_entity_poly.entity_id
_entity_poly.type
_entity_poly.pdbx_seq_one_letter_code
_entity_poly.pdbx_strand_id
1 'polypeptide(L)'
;MRRNILDGENYRYAIEQPLKSIRARYMKDYYIMTANYDKALEIIEQSRQEQDSLAHNKMNMRTNEIMLRFTADTLKLHHQIAINKKNDEMNAAYLTIAIVILLLIILMLGTAYLIIYIRKRKLQEQLSIINLQLENARQRISPHFVFNVLNQQIGKHDDNDNTLVEISKLIRYNLELMGKSYISLAEEMEFVDHYVSIQKKLIGGSLHYIKNIKGDIDHIIVPAMIVQILVENSVKHGLKAIEGEKYLTISIWQENETTFITVEDNGPGFNCCKQNNNSTSTGLKVVRQIINLTNSNNKAKIKFAICNITSTDGDNILGCRASLTIPNNIKYITNNTDFMK
;
A
#
# COMPACT_ATOMS: atom_id res chain seq x y z
N MET A 1 -36.32 110.42 11.05
CA MET A 1 -35.03 109.69 11.01
C MET A 1 -34.27 109.70 12.35
N ARG A 2 -34.05 110.85 13.00
CA ARG A 2 -33.32 111.01 14.29
C ARG A 2 -33.89 110.14 15.43
N ARG A 3 -35.19 110.07 15.61
CA ARG A 3 -35.87 109.29 16.67
C ARG A 3 -35.63 107.79 16.53
N ASN A 4 -35.73 107.23 15.33
CA ASN A 4 -35.60 105.80 15.10
C ASN A 4 -34.14 105.30 15.26
N ILE A 5 -33.15 106.12 15.07
CA ILE A 5 -31.75 105.80 15.23
C ILE A 5 -31.35 105.73 16.72
N LEU A 6 -31.79 106.76 17.50
CA LEU A 6 -31.55 106.83 18.95
C LEU A 6 -32.33 105.77 19.76
N ASP A 7 -33.58 105.49 19.37
CA ASP A 7 -34.39 104.45 20.03
C ASP A 7 -33.76 103.07 19.88
N GLY A 8 -32.97 102.84 18.83
CA GLY A 8 -32.21 101.65 18.64
C GLY A 8 -31.06 101.39 19.62
N GLU A 9 -30.50 102.46 20.31
CA GLU A 9 -29.50 102.27 21.35
C GLU A 9 -30.03 101.63 22.61
N ASN A 10 -31.27 101.68 22.90
CA ASN A 10 -31.94 101.18 24.11
C ASN A 10 -32.61 99.78 23.91
N TYR A 11 -32.47 99.20 22.74
CA TYR A 11 -33.06 97.87 22.49
C TYR A 11 -32.26 96.77 23.23
N ARG A 12 -32.93 96.02 24.13
CA ARG A 12 -32.38 94.92 24.93
C ARG A 12 -32.29 93.58 24.19
N TYR A 13 -32.68 93.54 22.94
CA TYR A 13 -32.63 92.27 22.18
C TYR A 13 -31.33 92.11 21.40
N ALA A 14 -30.79 90.89 21.40
CA ALA A 14 -29.57 90.61 20.63
C ALA A 14 -29.84 90.79 19.12
N ILE A 15 -29.22 91.82 18.54
CA ILE A 15 -29.34 92.06 17.11
C ILE A 15 -28.43 91.09 16.34
N GLU A 16 -28.95 90.45 15.32
CA GLU A 16 -28.15 89.55 14.46
C GLU A 16 -27.01 90.32 13.76
N GLN A 17 -25.86 89.69 13.62
CA GLN A 17 -24.64 90.30 13.12
C GLN A 17 -24.78 91.15 11.83
N PRO A 18 -25.56 90.70 10.81
CA PRO A 18 -25.79 91.48 9.60
C PRO A 18 -26.49 92.79 9.89
N LEU A 19 -27.43 92.78 10.86
CA LEU A 19 -28.15 94.00 11.26
C LEU A 19 -27.29 94.98 12.08
N LYS A 20 -26.34 94.44 12.88
CA LYS A 20 -25.35 95.25 13.61
C LYS A 20 -24.46 96.07 12.66
N SER A 21 -23.92 95.40 11.62
CA SER A 21 -23.07 96.12 10.65
C SER A 21 -23.83 97.15 9.84
N ILE A 22 -25.07 96.87 9.48
CA ILE A 22 -25.95 97.83 8.79
C ILE A 22 -26.24 99.01 9.71
N ARG A 23 -26.56 98.76 10.97
CA ARG A 23 -26.81 99.79 11.98
C ARG A 23 -25.56 100.68 12.20
N ALA A 24 -24.40 100.05 12.38
CA ALA A 24 -23.15 100.80 12.57
C ALA A 24 -22.88 101.75 11.37
N ARG A 25 -23.17 101.27 10.14
CA ARG A 25 -23.04 102.09 8.94
C ARG A 25 -23.95 103.32 8.96
N TYR A 26 -25.26 103.11 9.28
CA TYR A 26 -26.21 104.26 9.37
C TYR A 26 -25.88 105.21 10.51
N MET A 27 -25.44 104.69 11.66
CA MET A 27 -25.03 105.51 12.80
C MET A 27 -23.79 106.35 12.45
N LYS A 28 -22.82 105.73 11.82
CA LYS A 28 -21.65 106.48 11.33
C LYS A 28 -22.03 107.59 10.39
N ASP A 29 -22.86 107.34 9.37
CA ASP A 29 -23.31 108.33 8.40
C ASP A 29 -24.12 109.45 9.06
N TYR A 30 -24.95 109.12 10.04
CA TYR A 30 -25.68 110.16 10.84
C TYR A 30 -24.74 111.07 11.64
N TYR A 31 -23.72 110.49 12.33
CA TYR A 31 -22.79 111.28 13.12
C TYR A 31 -21.88 112.17 12.22
N ILE A 32 -21.54 111.72 11.06
CA ILE A 32 -20.81 112.55 10.08
C ILE A 32 -21.67 113.72 9.62
N MET A 33 -22.95 113.50 9.27
CA MET A 33 -23.87 114.55 8.84
C MET A 33 -24.18 115.58 9.94
N THR A 34 -24.06 115.18 11.20
CA THR A 34 -24.31 116.07 12.35
C THR A 34 -23.02 116.71 12.90
N ALA A 35 -21.88 116.55 12.16
CA ALA A 35 -20.56 117.09 12.52
C ALA A 35 -20.03 116.60 13.88
N ASN A 36 -20.49 115.39 14.35
CA ASN A 36 -20.00 114.80 15.59
C ASN A 36 -18.97 113.68 15.23
N TYR A 37 -17.78 114.10 14.84
CA TYR A 37 -16.73 113.26 14.30
C TYR A 37 -16.16 112.26 15.33
N ASP A 38 -16.11 112.62 16.61
CA ASP A 38 -15.59 111.73 17.68
C ASP A 38 -16.45 110.53 17.84
N LYS A 39 -17.77 110.62 17.85
CA LYS A 39 -18.68 109.50 17.92
C LYS A 39 -18.68 108.63 16.62
N ALA A 40 -18.49 109.26 15.47
CA ALA A 40 -18.34 108.58 14.21
C ALA A 40 -17.07 107.65 14.20
N LEU A 41 -15.97 108.24 14.73
CA LEU A 41 -14.72 107.48 14.85
C LEU A 41 -14.84 106.26 15.80
N GLU A 42 -15.46 106.53 16.97
CA GLU A 42 -15.72 105.42 17.96
C GLU A 42 -16.51 104.28 17.33
N ILE A 43 -17.57 104.55 16.56
CA ILE A 43 -18.34 103.48 15.87
C ILE A 43 -17.52 102.75 14.81
N ILE A 44 -16.66 103.49 14.09
CA ILE A 44 -15.78 102.85 13.09
C ILE A 44 -14.80 101.89 13.78
N GLU A 45 -14.19 102.34 14.85
CA GLU A 45 -13.22 101.55 15.61
C GLU A 45 -13.89 100.33 16.25
N GLN A 46 -15.07 100.51 16.87
CA GLN A 46 -15.83 99.37 17.44
C GLN A 46 -16.26 98.41 16.36
N SER A 47 -16.78 98.86 15.21
CA SER A 47 -17.15 97.98 14.09
C SER A 47 -15.97 97.21 13.51
N ARG A 48 -14.81 97.89 13.45
CA ARG A 48 -13.58 97.24 12.98
C ARG A 48 -13.10 96.12 13.96
N GLN A 49 -13.09 96.41 15.28
CA GLN A 49 -12.72 95.47 16.30
C GLN A 49 -13.66 94.23 16.28
N GLU A 50 -14.99 94.49 16.12
CA GLU A 50 -15.94 93.33 15.97
C GLU A 50 -15.69 92.52 14.71
N GLN A 51 -15.40 93.14 13.56
CA GLN A 51 -15.09 92.45 12.32
C GLN A 51 -13.79 91.64 12.42
N ASP A 52 -12.74 92.21 13.02
CA ASP A 52 -11.46 91.50 13.24
C ASP A 52 -11.62 90.33 14.19
N SER A 53 -12.39 90.50 15.29
CA SER A 53 -12.70 89.41 16.20
C SER A 53 -13.48 88.27 15.52
N LEU A 54 -14.50 88.63 14.70
CA LEU A 54 -15.27 87.63 13.94
C LEU A 54 -14.42 86.89 12.89
N ALA A 55 -13.55 87.61 12.20
CA ALA A 55 -12.62 87.04 11.23
C ALA A 55 -11.65 86.09 11.91
N HIS A 56 -11.11 86.51 13.06
CA HIS A 56 -10.20 85.66 13.87
C HIS A 56 -10.89 84.39 14.39
N ASN A 57 -12.10 84.53 14.95
CA ASN A 57 -12.89 83.33 15.40
C ASN A 57 -13.22 82.39 14.26
N LYS A 58 -13.62 82.91 13.08
CA LYS A 58 -13.91 82.10 11.88
C LYS A 58 -12.64 81.39 11.37
N MET A 59 -11.49 82.04 11.44
CA MET A 59 -10.21 81.43 11.08
C MET A 59 -9.82 80.31 12.05
N ASN A 60 -9.96 80.61 13.37
CA ASN A 60 -9.68 79.54 14.39
C ASN A 60 -10.61 78.38 14.27
N MET A 61 -11.91 78.54 13.98
CA MET A 61 -12.83 77.46 13.74
C MET A 61 -12.42 76.63 12.53
N ARG A 62 -12.04 77.25 11.41
CA ARG A 62 -11.56 76.54 10.21
C ARG A 62 -10.25 75.83 10.48
N THR A 63 -9.31 76.44 11.21
CA THR A 63 -8.04 75.78 11.56
C THR A 63 -8.28 74.56 12.44
N ASN A 64 -9.16 74.68 13.42
CA ASN A 64 -9.53 73.54 14.27
C ASN A 64 -10.23 72.36 13.47
N GLU A 65 -11.12 72.73 12.55
CA GLU A 65 -11.77 71.74 11.67
C GLU A 65 -10.74 70.98 10.79
N ILE A 66 -9.81 71.74 10.17
CA ILE A 66 -8.72 71.15 9.38
C ILE A 66 -7.86 70.29 10.26
N MET A 67 -7.50 70.72 11.47
CA MET A 67 -6.69 69.90 12.38
C MET A 67 -7.39 68.64 12.85
N LEU A 68 -8.71 68.69 13.13
CA LEU A 68 -9.51 67.52 13.47
C LEU A 68 -9.60 66.58 12.32
N ARG A 69 -9.79 67.03 11.08
CA ARG A 69 -9.78 66.15 9.89
C ARG A 69 -8.41 65.49 9.70
N PHE A 70 -7.34 66.29 9.81
CA PHE A 70 -5.97 65.77 9.68
C PHE A 70 -5.66 64.66 10.74
N THR A 71 -6.03 64.91 12.01
CA THR A 71 -5.83 63.91 13.07
C THR A 71 -6.68 62.67 12.86
N ALA A 72 -7.91 62.81 12.39
CA ALA A 72 -8.77 61.68 12.06
C ALA A 72 -8.21 60.84 10.89
N ASP A 73 -7.70 61.48 9.85
CA ASP A 73 -7.12 60.80 8.69
C ASP A 73 -5.79 60.13 9.01
N THR A 74 -4.93 60.78 9.82
CA THR A 74 -3.69 60.15 10.32
C THR A 74 -3.98 58.93 11.21
N LEU A 75 -4.99 59.01 12.09
CA LEU A 75 -5.40 57.90 12.92
C LEU A 75 -5.92 56.72 12.08
N LYS A 76 -6.75 57.01 11.06
CA LYS A 76 -7.23 55.97 10.11
C LYS A 76 -6.08 55.31 9.37
N LEU A 77 -5.11 56.11 8.89
CA LEU A 77 -3.94 55.59 8.19
C LEU A 77 -3.11 54.66 9.09
N HIS A 78 -2.82 55.12 10.31
CA HIS A 78 -2.10 54.27 11.30
C HIS A 78 -2.83 52.98 11.59
N HIS A 79 -4.16 53.02 11.74
CA HIS A 79 -4.95 51.84 11.97
C HIS A 79 -4.91 50.86 10.77
N GLN A 80 -4.95 51.37 9.55
CA GLN A 80 -4.87 50.59 8.33
C GLN A 80 -3.49 49.92 8.14
N ILE A 81 -2.42 50.66 8.44
CA ILE A 81 -1.06 50.12 8.44
C ILE A 81 -0.92 48.99 9.48
N ALA A 82 -1.46 49.17 10.69
CA ALA A 82 -1.42 48.16 11.73
C ALA A 82 -2.18 46.89 11.34
N ILE A 83 -3.36 47.03 10.69
CA ILE A 83 -4.13 45.90 10.18
C ILE A 83 -3.37 45.18 9.07
N ASN A 84 -2.82 45.89 8.10
CA ASN A 84 -2.07 45.31 7.01
C ASN A 84 -0.84 44.55 7.54
N LYS A 85 -0.08 45.15 8.46
CA LYS A 85 1.07 44.47 9.09
C LYS A 85 0.66 43.17 9.78
N LYS A 86 -0.46 43.17 10.53
CA LYS A 86 -0.96 42.00 11.20
C LYS A 86 -1.43 40.91 10.19
N ASN A 87 -2.04 41.29 9.09
CA ASN A 87 -2.43 40.40 8.02
C ASN A 87 -1.20 39.75 7.33
N ASP A 88 -0.15 40.55 7.10
CA ASP A 88 1.10 40.05 6.51
C ASP A 88 1.79 39.05 7.44
N GLU A 89 1.83 39.35 8.75
CA GLU A 89 2.34 38.41 9.77
C GLU A 89 1.51 37.12 9.81
N MET A 90 0.18 37.17 9.73
CA MET A 90 -0.69 36.03 9.69
C MET A 90 -0.47 35.22 8.40
N ASN A 91 -0.39 35.85 7.25
CA ASN A 91 -0.15 35.20 5.97
C ASN A 91 1.21 34.50 5.97
N ALA A 92 2.25 35.11 6.52
CA ALA A 92 3.56 34.51 6.70
C ALA A 92 3.48 33.24 7.60
N ALA A 93 2.71 33.33 8.71
CA ALA A 93 2.48 32.19 9.59
C ALA A 93 1.73 31.02 8.89
N TYR A 94 0.70 31.32 8.11
CA TYR A 94 -0.01 30.30 7.32
C TYR A 94 0.90 29.64 6.29
N LEU A 95 1.75 30.42 5.63
CA LEU A 95 2.69 29.89 4.65
C LEU A 95 3.71 28.94 5.30
N THR A 96 4.24 29.32 6.47
CA THR A 96 5.18 28.45 7.21
C THR A 96 4.51 27.15 7.66
N ILE A 97 3.27 27.21 8.17
CA ILE A 97 2.51 26.02 8.55
C ILE A 97 2.26 25.12 7.34
N ALA A 98 1.87 25.70 6.19
CA ALA A 98 1.65 24.94 4.96
C ALA A 98 2.92 24.21 4.48
N ILE A 99 4.08 24.88 4.55
CA ILE A 99 5.38 24.26 4.22
C ILE A 99 5.69 23.10 5.16
N VAL A 100 5.49 23.27 6.47
CA VAL A 100 5.73 22.20 7.45
C VAL A 100 4.82 21.00 7.19
N ILE A 101 3.54 21.22 6.92
CA ILE A 101 2.59 20.15 6.58
C ILE A 101 3.04 19.43 5.30
N LEU A 102 3.45 20.16 4.28
CA LEU A 102 3.94 19.58 3.03
C LEU A 102 5.17 18.67 3.26
N LEU A 103 6.13 19.15 4.07
CA LEU A 103 7.32 18.38 4.43
C LEU A 103 6.97 17.09 5.19
N LEU A 104 5.99 17.14 6.11
CA LEU A 104 5.51 15.97 6.83
C LEU A 104 4.84 14.95 5.89
N ILE A 105 4.07 15.40 4.91
CA ILE A 105 3.47 14.53 3.90
C ILE A 105 4.55 13.85 3.05
N ILE A 106 5.56 14.58 2.60
CA ILE A 106 6.68 14.03 1.82
C ILE A 106 7.43 12.98 2.64
N LEU A 107 7.69 13.27 3.91
CA LEU A 107 8.35 12.32 4.82
C LEU A 107 7.52 11.05 5.02
N MET A 108 6.21 11.19 5.20
CA MET A 108 5.29 10.05 5.34
C MET A 108 5.25 9.17 4.08
N LEU A 109 5.18 9.79 2.91
CA LEU A 109 5.21 9.07 1.63
C LEU A 109 6.57 8.37 1.41
N GLY A 110 7.67 9.03 1.75
CA GLY A 110 9.02 8.46 1.67
C GLY A 110 9.20 7.24 2.57
N THR A 111 8.71 7.30 3.81
CA THR A 111 8.76 6.16 4.74
C THR A 111 7.87 5.01 4.29
N ALA A 112 6.67 5.29 3.79
CA ALA A 112 5.77 4.28 3.22
C ALA A 112 6.41 3.57 2.01
N TYR A 113 7.01 4.34 1.09
CA TYR A 113 7.74 3.79 -0.05
C TYR A 113 8.91 2.89 0.39
N LEU A 114 9.71 3.32 1.36
CA LEU A 114 10.82 2.54 1.90
C LEU A 114 10.35 1.21 2.51
N ILE A 115 9.26 1.22 3.27
CA ILE A 115 8.67 0.00 3.85
C ILE A 115 8.24 -0.98 2.76
N ILE A 116 7.56 -0.48 1.71
CA ILE A 116 7.13 -1.32 0.57
C ILE A 116 8.35 -1.88 -0.16
N TYR A 117 9.38 -1.07 -0.40
CA TYR A 117 10.61 -1.48 -1.07
C TYR A 117 11.35 -2.57 -0.29
N ILE A 118 11.51 -2.41 1.02
CA ILE A 118 12.16 -3.41 1.89
C ILE A 118 11.36 -4.72 1.92
N ARG A 119 10.02 -4.65 1.99
CA ARG A 119 9.16 -5.84 1.93
C ARG A 119 9.30 -6.58 0.61
N LYS A 120 9.31 -5.85 -0.51
CA LYS A 120 9.50 -6.44 -1.85
C LYS A 120 10.85 -7.13 -1.97
N ARG A 121 11.93 -6.49 -1.50
CA ARG A 121 13.28 -7.06 -1.53
C ARG A 121 13.39 -8.32 -0.67
N LYS A 122 12.86 -8.31 0.56
CA LYS A 122 12.80 -9.50 1.43
C LYS A 122 12.07 -10.66 0.79
N LEU A 123 10.93 -10.39 0.12
CA LEU A 123 10.18 -11.41 -0.60
C LEU A 123 11.00 -12.00 -1.74
N GLN A 124 11.70 -11.18 -2.53
CA GLN A 124 12.56 -11.66 -3.61
C GLN A 124 13.74 -12.50 -3.10
N GLU A 125 14.37 -12.12 -2.00
CA GLU A 125 15.43 -12.90 -1.36
C GLU A 125 14.91 -14.26 -0.87
N GLN A 126 13.72 -14.31 -0.25
CA GLN A 126 13.08 -15.57 0.16
C GLN A 126 12.76 -16.45 -1.04
N LEU A 127 12.22 -15.88 -2.13
CA LEU A 127 11.96 -16.59 -3.38
C LEU A 127 13.24 -17.17 -3.98
N SER A 128 14.33 -16.42 -3.99
CA SER A 128 15.63 -16.88 -4.48
C SER A 128 16.17 -18.05 -3.66
N ILE A 129 16.09 -17.97 -2.32
CA ILE A 129 16.53 -19.06 -1.42
C ILE A 129 15.69 -20.32 -1.65
N ILE A 130 14.38 -20.18 -1.79
CA ILE A 130 13.48 -21.32 -2.05
C ILE A 130 13.77 -21.93 -3.41
N ASN A 131 13.99 -21.12 -4.45
CA ASN A 131 14.36 -21.64 -5.76
C ASN A 131 15.70 -22.40 -5.72
N LEU A 132 16.70 -21.89 -5.00
CA LEU A 132 17.96 -22.60 -4.79
C LEU A 132 17.77 -23.89 -3.99
N GLN A 133 16.91 -23.91 -2.98
CA GLN A 133 16.58 -25.12 -2.23
C GLN A 133 15.85 -26.15 -3.08
N LEU A 134 14.93 -25.71 -3.95
CA LEU A 134 14.23 -26.56 -4.92
C LEU A 134 15.20 -27.13 -5.94
N GLU A 135 16.12 -26.34 -6.46
CA GLU A 135 17.14 -26.77 -7.40
C GLU A 135 18.09 -27.80 -6.75
N ASN A 136 18.51 -27.57 -5.51
CA ASN A 136 19.29 -28.51 -4.72
C ASN A 136 18.50 -29.79 -4.40
N ALA A 137 17.20 -29.71 -4.13
CA ALA A 137 16.35 -30.89 -3.91
C ALA A 137 16.19 -31.69 -5.19
N ARG A 138 16.01 -31.03 -6.33
CA ARG A 138 15.99 -31.66 -7.67
C ARG A 138 17.30 -32.40 -7.98
N GLN A 139 18.45 -31.83 -7.65
CA GLN A 139 19.75 -32.46 -7.84
C GLN A 139 19.98 -33.67 -6.92
N ARG A 140 19.37 -33.69 -5.72
CA ARG A 140 19.54 -34.80 -4.75
C ARG A 140 18.74 -36.06 -5.08
N ILE A 141 17.64 -35.94 -5.82
CA ILE A 141 16.78 -37.13 -6.16
C ILE A 141 17.43 -37.98 -7.25
N SER A 142 18.26 -37.39 -8.08
CA SER A 142 18.69 -38.02 -9.30
C SER A 142 20.00 -38.83 -9.24
N PRO A 143 21.15 -38.35 -8.74
CA PRO A 143 22.42 -39.05 -8.91
C PRO A 143 22.47 -40.37 -8.15
N HIS A 144 22.05 -40.39 -6.88
CA HIS A 144 22.12 -41.60 -6.04
C HIS A 144 21.16 -42.67 -6.48
N PHE A 145 19.96 -42.31 -6.95
CA PHE A 145 19.00 -43.27 -7.51
C PHE A 145 19.53 -43.86 -8.82
N VAL A 146 20.01 -43.00 -9.72
CA VAL A 146 20.60 -43.40 -11.00
C VAL A 146 21.83 -44.34 -10.76
N PHE A 147 22.71 -43.93 -9.85
CA PHE A 147 23.87 -44.75 -9.50
C PHE A 147 23.49 -46.08 -8.86
N ASN A 148 22.49 -46.14 -7.99
CA ASN A 148 22.03 -47.40 -7.38
C ASN A 148 21.42 -48.32 -8.43
N VAL A 149 20.65 -47.83 -9.37
CA VAL A 149 20.07 -48.61 -10.44
C VAL A 149 21.13 -49.12 -11.41
N LEU A 150 22.09 -48.26 -11.81
CA LEU A 150 23.21 -48.63 -12.64
C LEU A 150 24.09 -49.68 -11.96
N ASN A 151 24.44 -49.52 -10.68
CA ASN A 151 25.25 -50.51 -9.96
C ASN A 151 24.55 -51.85 -9.81
N GLN A 152 23.22 -51.86 -9.68
CA GLN A 152 22.44 -53.07 -9.53
C GLN A 152 22.30 -53.83 -10.88
N GLN A 153 22.34 -53.11 -12.01
CA GLN A 153 22.31 -53.68 -13.35
C GLN A 153 23.69 -54.18 -13.84
N ILE A 154 24.78 -53.51 -13.46
CA ILE A 154 26.14 -53.93 -13.80
C ILE A 154 26.44 -55.34 -13.22
N GLY A 155 25.74 -55.72 -12.14
CA GLY A 155 25.86 -57.08 -11.55
C GLY A 155 24.97 -58.17 -12.15
N LYS A 156 24.06 -57.86 -13.09
CA LYS A 156 23.16 -58.80 -13.76
C LYS A 156 23.44 -58.82 -15.27
N HIS A 157 24.18 -59.81 -15.72
CA HIS A 157 24.40 -60.09 -17.16
C HIS A 157 23.11 -60.67 -17.76
N ASP A 158 22.10 -59.88 -18.06
CA ASP A 158 20.95 -60.31 -18.85
C ASP A 158 20.82 -59.38 -20.08
N ASP A 159 21.21 -59.93 -21.24
CA ASP A 159 21.31 -59.19 -22.51
C ASP A 159 19.96 -58.67 -23.06
N ASN A 160 18.84 -58.92 -22.37
CA ASN A 160 17.49 -58.61 -22.85
C ASN A 160 16.74 -57.60 -21.96
N ASP A 161 17.44 -56.88 -21.05
CA ASP A 161 16.81 -56.00 -20.11
C ASP A 161 16.78 -54.53 -20.60
N ASN A 162 15.60 -54.07 -21.02
CA ASN A 162 15.33 -52.67 -21.44
C ASN A 162 15.49 -51.65 -20.30
N THR A 163 15.96 -52.05 -19.12
CA THR A 163 16.07 -51.18 -17.93
C THR A 163 17.00 -49.99 -18.14
N LEU A 164 18.12 -50.19 -18.87
CA LEU A 164 19.03 -49.08 -19.21
C LEU A 164 18.37 -48.03 -20.11
N VAL A 165 17.50 -48.46 -21.02
CA VAL A 165 16.73 -47.54 -21.88
C VAL A 165 15.72 -46.75 -21.05
N GLU A 166 15.05 -47.37 -20.10
CA GLU A 166 14.11 -46.70 -19.19
C GLU A 166 14.82 -45.73 -18.27
N ILE A 167 16.00 -46.11 -17.74
CA ILE A 167 16.83 -45.18 -16.95
C ILE A 167 17.28 -43.97 -17.79
N SER A 168 17.71 -44.20 -19.02
CA SER A 168 18.13 -43.11 -19.91
C SER A 168 16.98 -42.15 -20.23
N LYS A 169 15.77 -42.68 -20.40
CA LYS A 169 14.54 -41.89 -20.56
C LYS A 169 14.23 -41.08 -19.29
N LEU A 170 14.32 -41.69 -18.11
CA LEU A 170 14.08 -41.00 -16.84
C LEU A 170 15.09 -39.86 -16.63
N ILE A 171 16.37 -40.11 -16.94
CA ILE A 171 17.42 -39.07 -16.84
C ILE A 171 17.12 -37.91 -17.81
N ARG A 172 16.78 -38.21 -19.05
CA ARG A 172 16.43 -37.21 -20.06
C ARG A 172 15.24 -36.38 -19.59
N TYR A 173 14.20 -37.05 -19.14
CA TYR A 173 12.99 -36.37 -18.65
C TYR A 173 13.25 -35.50 -17.42
N ASN A 174 14.11 -35.93 -16.49
CA ASN A 174 14.57 -35.11 -15.39
C ASN A 174 15.31 -33.84 -15.86
N LEU A 175 16.19 -33.99 -16.87
CA LEU A 175 16.94 -32.87 -17.44
C LEU A 175 15.99 -31.88 -18.15
N GLU A 176 14.96 -32.34 -18.83
CA GLU A 176 13.95 -31.51 -19.48
C GLU A 176 13.08 -30.76 -18.47
N LEU A 177 12.79 -31.36 -17.32
CA LEU A 177 12.03 -30.75 -16.23
C LEU A 177 12.89 -29.80 -15.37
N MET A 178 14.21 -29.89 -15.42
CA MET A 178 15.16 -29.11 -14.59
C MET A 178 15.11 -27.61 -14.84
N GLY A 179 14.35 -27.09 -15.76
CA GLY A 179 14.18 -25.65 -15.97
C GLY A 179 12.78 -25.13 -15.65
N LYS A 180 11.82 -26.06 -15.49
CA LYS A 180 10.41 -25.71 -15.32
C LYS A 180 10.03 -25.67 -13.83
N SER A 181 9.50 -24.54 -13.37
CA SER A 181 8.97 -24.42 -12.00
C SER A 181 7.58 -25.04 -11.89
N TYR A 182 6.84 -25.06 -13.00
CA TYR A 182 5.45 -25.54 -13.11
C TYR A 182 5.32 -26.32 -14.39
N ILE A 183 4.56 -27.40 -14.34
CA ILE A 183 4.32 -28.31 -15.47
C ILE A 183 2.84 -28.72 -15.48
N SER A 184 2.38 -29.35 -16.57
CA SER A 184 1.05 -29.95 -16.57
C SER A 184 1.02 -31.17 -15.64
N LEU A 185 -0.15 -31.46 -15.06
CA LEU A 185 -0.31 -32.67 -14.23
C LEU A 185 -0.11 -33.94 -15.05
N ALA A 186 -0.38 -33.90 -16.35
CA ALA A 186 -0.09 -34.99 -17.27
C ALA A 186 1.42 -35.24 -17.39
N GLU A 187 2.23 -34.18 -17.60
CA GLU A 187 3.71 -34.31 -17.61
C GLU A 187 4.24 -34.87 -16.28
N GLU A 188 3.69 -34.40 -15.14
CA GLU A 188 4.07 -34.91 -13.83
C GLU A 188 3.75 -36.39 -13.67
N MET A 189 2.58 -36.82 -14.14
CA MET A 189 2.16 -38.25 -14.07
C MET A 189 2.96 -39.16 -15.01
N GLU A 190 3.36 -38.66 -16.17
CA GLU A 190 4.26 -39.42 -17.07
C GLU A 190 5.61 -39.70 -16.39
N PHE A 191 6.16 -38.69 -15.71
CA PHE A 191 7.39 -38.88 -14.93
C PHE A 191 7.19 -39.92 -13.80
N VAL A 192 6.08 -39.85 -13.07
CA VAL A 192 5.74 -40.77 -12.00
C VAL A 192 5.62 -42.20 -12.54
N ASP A 193 4.99 -42.41 -13.69
CA ASP A 193 4.85 -43.72 -14.33
C ASP A 193 6.23 -44.34 -14.67
N HIS A 194 7.15 -43.54 -15.24
CA HIS A 194 8.52 -43.99 -15.49
C HIS A 194 9.27 -44.34 -14.20
N TYR A 195 9.15 -43.49 -13.16
CA TYR A 195 9.76 -43.75 -11.87
C TYR A 195 9.26 -45.05 -11.23
N VAL A 196 7.93 -45.27 -11.21
CA VAL A 196 7.32 -46.46 -10.62
C VAL A 196 7.66 -47.70 -11.42
N SER A 197 7.73 -47.65 -12.75
CA SER A 197 8.16 -48.74 -13.61
C SER A 197 9.54 -49.26 -13.22
N ILE A 198 10.49 -48.37 -13.02
CA ILE A 198 11.84 -48.73 -12.56
C ILE A 198 11.81 -49.32 -11.15
N GLN A 199 11.07 -48.69 -10.23
CA GLN A 199 10.94 -49.20 -8.84
C GLN A 199 10.33 -50.61 -8.80
N LYS A 200 9.36 -50.91 -9.67
CA LYS A 200 8.75 -52.22 -9.79
C LYS A 200 9.77 -53.32 -10.16
N LYS A 201 10.68 -53.00 -11.08
CA LYS A 201 11.77 -53.92 -11.45
C LYS A 201 12.77 -54.14 -10.32
N LEU A 202 13.10 -53.03 -9.58
CA LEU A 202 14.05 -53.09 -8.46
C LEU A 202 13.51 -53.87 -7.24
N ILE A 203 12.21 -53.79 -6.98
CA ILE A 203 11.53 -54.42 -5.84
C ILE A 203 11.20 -55.92 -6.15
N GLY A 204 11.40 -56.35 -7.39
CA GLY A 204 11.23 -57.78 -7.75
C GLY A 204 9.78 -58.20 -8.00
N GLY A 205 8.93 -57.30 -8.52
CA GLY A 205 7.58 -57.62 -8.99
C GLY A 205 6.47 -57.61 -7.94
N SER A 206 6.78 -57.45 -6.65
CA SER A 206 5.79 -57.39 -5.57
C SER A 206 5.12 -55.99 -5.44
N LEU A 207 5.42 -55.06 -6.35
CA LEU A 207 4.81 -53.71 -6.36
C LEU A 207 3.62 -53.65 -7.31
N HIS A 208 2.44 -53.45 -6.74
CA HIS A 208 1.19 -53.21 -7.44
C HIS A 208 0.94 -51.70 -7.52
N TYR A 209 0.98 -51.16 -8.74
CA TYR A 209 0.72 -49.77 -9.00
C TYR A 209 -0.68 -49.60 -9.62
N ILE A 210 -1.51 -48.83 -8.95
CA ILE A 210 -2.89 -48.54 -9.35
C ILE A 210 -3.01 -47.03 -9.62
N LYS A 211 -3.45 -46.67 -10.83
CA LYS A 211 -3.64 -45.29 -11.25
C LYS A 211 -5.09 -45.06 -11.64
N ASN A 212 -5.80 -44.21 -10.88
CA ASN A 212 -7.19 -43.86 -11.07
C ASN A 212 -7.28 -42.38 -11.43
N ILE A 213 -7.50 -42.06 -12.71
CA ILE A 213 -7.64 -40.66 -13.17
C ILE A 213 -9.06 -40.47 -13.66
N LYS A 214 -9.75 -39.43 -13.10
CA LYS A 214 -11.08 -39.01 -13.53
C LYS A 214 -11.03 -37.53 -13.88
N GLY A 215 -11.20 -37.19 -15.15
CA GLY A 215 -11.13 -35.84 -15.69
C GLY A 215 -9.89 -35.60 -16.57
N ASP A 216 -9.83 -34.43 -17.15
CA ASP A 216 -8.72 -33.98 -17.99
C ASP A 216 -7.61 -33.39 -17.13
N ILE A 217 -6.40 -33.95 -17.21
CA ILE A 217 -5.22 -33.50 -16.45
C ILE A 217 -4.20 -32.73 -17.29
N ASP A 218 -4.41 -32.60 -18.60
CA ASP A 218 -3.45 -31.97 -19.52
C ASP A 218 -3.35 -30.49 -19.30
N HIS A 219 -4.46 -29.86 -18.93
CA HIS A 219 -4.56 -28.40 -18.72
C HIS A 219 -4.38 -27.97 -17.26
N ILE A 220 -4.21 -28.92 -16.34
CA ILE A 220 -3.97 -28.62 -14.92
C ILE A 220 -2.50 -28.35 -14.69
N ILE A 221 -2.17 -27.14 -14.31
CA ILE A 221 -0.79 -26.77 -13.98
C ILE A 221 -0.53 -27.02 -12.50
N VAL A 222 0.60 -27.67 -12.21
CA VAL A 222 1.06 -27.99 -10.85
C VAL A 222 2.52 -27.57 -10.67
N PRO A 223 2.96 -27.34 -9.44
CA PRO A 223 4.40 -27.20 -9.18
C PRO A 223 5.12 -28.48 -9.56
N ALA A 224 6.19 -28.39 -10.33
CA ALA A 224 6.96 -29.54 -10.80
C ALA A 224 7.46 -30.38 -9.60
N MET A 225 7.40 -31.69 -9.74
CA MET A 225 7.84 -32.68 -8.77
C MET A 225 6.99 -32.81 -7.49
N ILE A 226 5.81 -32.15 -7.42
CA ILE A 226 5.00 -32.20 -6.20
C ILE A 226 4.38 -33.58 -5.96
N VAL A 227 3.89 -34.25 -7.00
CA VAL A 227 3.36 -35.61 -6.94
C VAL A 227 4.49 -36.64 -6.85
N GLN A 228 5.55 -36.41 -7.63
CA GLN A 228 6.75 -37.27 -7.59
C GLN A 228 7.33 -37.43 -6.19
N ILE A 229 7.48 -36.29 -5.45
CA ILE A 229 8.01 -36.30 -4.08
C ILE A 229 7.12 -37.16 -3.16
N LEU A 230 5.81 -37.10 -3.32
CA LEU A 230 4.88 -37.93 -2.54
C LEU A 230 5.04 -39.40 -2.85
N VAL A 231 5.11 -39.76 -4.14
CA VAL A 231 5.32 -41.12 -4.60
C VAL A 231 6.69 -41.67 -4.14
N GLU A 232 7.74 -40.86 -4.25
CA GLU A 232 9.06 -41.23 -3.76
C GLU A 232 9.05 -41.51 -2.25
N ASN A 233 8.39 -40.67 -1.46
CA ASN A 233 8.23 -40.91 -0.03
C ASN A 233 7.47 -42.20 0.28
N SER A 234 6.38 -42.46 -0.42
CA SER A 234 5.62 -43.71 -0.25
C SER A 234 6.47 -44.94 -0.60
N VAL A 235 7.21 -44.91 -1.70
CA VAL A 235 8.09 -46.04 -2.07
C VAL A 235 9.23 -46.20 -1.07
N LYS A 236 9.92 -45.12 -0.71
CA LYS A 236 11.13 -45.15 0.11
C LYS A 236 10.86 -45.45 1.58
N HIS A 237 9.81 -44.88 2.14
CA HIS A 237 9.51 -44.91 3.57
C HIS A 237 8.32 -45.83 3.91
N GLY A 238 7.35 -45.97 3.00
CA GLY A 238 6.21 -46.87 3.15
C GLY A 238 6.56 -48.27 2.69
N LEU A 239 6.77 -48.45 1.39
CA LEU A 239 6.81 -49.76 0.77
C LEU A 239 8.11 -50.53 0.98
N LYS A 240 9.27 -49.86 1.12
CA LYS A 240 10.54 -50.52 1.45
C LYS A 240 10.58 -51.13 2.85
N ALA A 241 9.74 -50.62 3.75
CA ALA A 241 9.69 -51.04 5.14
C ALA A 241 8.86 -52.29 5.40
N ILE A 242 8.16 -52.81 4.39
CA ILE A 242 7.28 -53.97 4.52
C ILE A 242 7.79 -55.14 3.68
N GLU A 243 7.55 -56.34 4.19
CA GLU A 243 7.70 -57.61 3.45
C GLU A 243 6.37 -58.00 2.81
N GLY A 244 6.42 -58.68 1.65
CA GLY A 244 5.22 -59.12 0.92
C GLY A 244 4.71 -58.14 -0.13
N GLU A 245 3.42 -58.20 -0.39
CA GLU A 245 2.77 -57.40 -1.45
C GLU A 245 2.71 -55.90 -1.11
N LYS A 246 3.14 -55.09 -2.04
CA LYS A 246 3.27 -53.64 -1.92
C LYS A 246 2.26 -52.95 -2.84
N TYR A 247 1.44 -52.13 -2.28
CA TYR A 247 0.41 -51.41 -3.03
C TYR A 247 0.69 -49.90 -3.00
N LEU A 248 0.73 -49.29 -4.20
CA LEU A 248 0.81 -47.87 -4.42
C LEU A 248 -0.37 -47.44 -5.26
N THR A 249 -1.25 -46.61 -4.72
CA THR A 249 -2.42 -46.12 -5.44
C THR A 249 -2.35 -44.61 -5.58
N ILE A 250 -2.49 -44.12 -6.82
CA ILE A 250 -2.64 -42.71 -7.11
C ILE A 250 -4.04 -42.48 -7.64
N SER A 251 -4.80 -41.61 -7.00
CA SER A 251 -6.11 -41.22 -7.47
C SER A 251 -6.17 -39.71 -7.71
N ILE A 252 -6.65 -39.33 -8.89
CA ILE A 252 -6.81 -37.95 -9.34
C ILE A 252 -8.24 -37.76 -9.80
N TRP A 253 -8.92 -36.76 -9.27
CA TRP A 253 -10.25 -36.39 -9.73
C TRP A 253 -10.49 -34.88 -9.63
N GLN A 254 -11.46 -34.42 -10.37
CA GLN A 254 -11.87 -33.01 -10.39
C GLN A 254 -13.29 -32.87 -9.89
N GLU A 255 -13.49 -31.85 -9.06
CA GLU A 255 -14.81 -31.49 -8.54
C GLU A 255 -14.84 -29.97 -8.28
N ASN A 256 -15.87 -29.27 -8.78
CA ASN A 256 -16.10 -27.84 -8.55
C ASN A 256 -14.84 -26.96 -8.76
N GLU A 257 -14.20 -27.05 -9.93
CA GLU A 257 -12.98 -26.31 -10.28
C GLU A 257 -11.80 -26.56 -9.32
N THR A 258 -11.79 -27.71 -8.69
CA THR A 258 -10.72 -28.13 -7.79
C THR A 258 -10.25 -29.52 -8.18
N THR A 259 -8.95 -29.71 -8.24
CA THR A 259 -8.29 -30.98 -8.49
C THR A 259 -7.84 -31.58 -7.18
N PHE A 260 -8.21 -32.81 -6.98
CA PHE A 260 -7.80 -33.65 -5.84
C PHE A 260 -6.82 -34.70 -6.32
N ILE A 261 -5.72 -34.85 -5.58
CA ILE A 261 -4.69 -35.85 -5.85
C ILE A 261 -4.43 -36.58 -4.54
N THR A 262 -4.52 -37.91 -4.55
CA THR A 262 -4.12 -38.74 -3.41
C THR A 262 -3.07 -39.75 -3.83
N VAL A 263 -2.08 -39.91 -2.97
CA VAL A 263 -1.06 -40.97 -3.07
C VAL A 263 -1.18 -41.83 -1.82
N GLU A 264 -1.47 -43.13 -2.00
CA GLU A 264 -1.71 -44.06 -0.91
C GLU A 264 -0.72 -45.24 -1.02
N ASP A 265 -0.20 -45.63 0.11
CA ASP A 265 0.63 -46.85 0.24
C ASP A 265 0.13 -47.73 1.39
N ASN A 266 0.44 -49.05 1.34
CA ASN A 266 0.15 -50.01 2.40
C ASN A 266 1.33 -50.20 3.36
N GLY A 267 2.16 -49.18 3.55
CA GLY A 267 3.30 -49.20 4.46
C GLY A 267 2.90 -49.11 5.94
N PRO A 268 3.86 -49.00 6.84
CA PRO A 268 3.64 -48.95 8.30
C PRO A 268 2.98 -47.65 8.79
N GLY A 269 2.58 -46.75 7.86
CA GLY A 269 1.98 -45.49 8.15
C GLY A 269 2.99 -44.39 8.42
N PHE A 270 2.44 -43.18 8.68
CA PHE A 270 3.21 -41.98 8.96
C PHE A 270 3.27 -41.73 10.47
N ASN A 271 4.47 -41.75 11.03
CA ASN A 271 4.67 -41.51 12.45
C ASN A 271 5.13 -40.05 12.71
N CYS A 272 4.21 -39.21 13.13
CA CYS A 272 4.50 -37.81 13.45
C CYS A 272 5.53 -37.65 14.58
N CYS A 273 5.66 -38.62 15.48
CA CYS A 273 6.49 -38.52 16.67
C CYS A 273 7.97 -38.90 16.45
N LYS A 274 8.30 -39.59 15.34
CA LYS A 274 9.68 -39.95 15.00
C LYS A 274 10.38 -38.94 14.09
N GLN A 275 10.07 -37.67 14.20
CA GLN A 275 10.83 -36.57 13.54
C GLN A 275 12.16 -36.32 14.27
N ASN A 276 12.92 -37.35 14.61
CA ASN A 276 14.32 -37.13 15.03
C ASN A 276 15.20 -37.09 13.80
N ASN A 277 15.61 -35.87 13.51
CA ASN A 277 16.85 -35.46 12.86
C ASN A 277 17.45 -36.41 11.81
N ASN A 278 17.33 -36.08 10.57
CA ASN A 278 18.27 -36.15 9.46
C ASN A 278 17.93 -36.87 8.18
N SER A 279 16.85 -37.64 7.99
CA SER A 279 16.62 -38.24 6.66
C SER A 279 15.19 -38.19 6.08
N THR A 280 14.17 -38.15 6.90
CA THR A 280 12.75 -38.28 6.42
C THR A 280 12.02 -36.98 6.14
N SER A 281 12.61 -35.85 6.48
CA SER A 281 11.88 -34.56 6.50
C SER A 281 12.12 -33.64 5.30
N THR A 282 13.11 -33.95 4.45
CA THR A 282 13.52 -32.96 3.41
C THR A 282 12.49 -32.85 2.29
N GLY A 283 11.99 -33.98 1.74
CA GLY A 283 11.01 -33.96 0.65
C GLY A 283 9.69 -33.30 1.06
N LEU A 284 9.11 -33.72 2.19
CA LEU A 284 7.85 -33.13 2.69
C LEU A 284 7.99 -31.68 3.13
N LYS A 285 9.16 -31.26 3.63
CA LYS A 285 9.46 -29.85 3.88
C LYS A 285 9.43 -29.06 2.59
N VAL A 286 10.03 -29.58 1.52
CA VAL A 286 10.02 -28.95 0.19
C VAL A 286 8.59 -28.79 -0.32
N VAL A 287 7.75 -29.86 -0.25
CA VAL A 287 6.33 -29.79 -0.63
C VAL A 287 5.60 -28.68 0.14
N ARG A 288 5.77 -28.61 1.46
CA ARG A 288 5.15 -27.58 2.29
C ARG A 288 5.65 -26.17 1.94
N GLN A 289 6.94 -26.01 1.64
CA GLN A 289 7.51 -24.73 1.22
C GLN A 289 6.96 -24.27 -0.13
N ILE A 290 6.87 -25.16 -1.12
CA ILE A 290 6.26 -24.89 -2.43
C ILE A 290 4.82 -24.41 -2.25
N ILE A 291 4.04 -25.16 -1.47
CA ILE A 291 2.64 -24.85 -1.20
C ILE A 291 2.50 -23.48 -0.49
N ASN A 292 3.30 -23.21 0.54
CA ASN A 292 3.26 -21.95 1.25
C ASN A 292 3.61 -20.76 0.33
N LEU A 293 4.60 -20.96 -0.53
CA LEU A 293 5.00 -19.94 -1.50
C LEU A 293 3.87 -19.67 -2.51
N THR A 294 3.31 -20.72 -3.11
CA THR A 294 2.20 -20.60 -4.05
C THR A 294 0.99 -19.94 -3.37
N ASN A 295 0.71 -20.33 -2.13
CA ASN A 295 -0.39 -19.81 -1.34
C ASN A 295 -0.20 -18.34 -0.93
N SER A 296 1.02 -17.85 -0.74
CA SER A 296 1.27 -16.45 -0.34
C SER A 296 0.76 -15.45 -1.38
N ASN A 297 0.76 -15.84 -2.65
CA ASN A 297 0.40 -14.98 -3.78
C ASN A 297 -0.99 -15.26 -4.37
N ASN A 298 -1.75 -16.17 -3.77
CA ASN A 298 -3.06 -16.59 -4.26
C ASN A 298 -4.15 -16.39 -3.19
N LYS A 299 -5.37 -16.04 -3.63
CA LYS A 299 -6.55 -16.04 -2.75
C LYS A 299 -7.02 -17.46 -2.48
N ALA A 300 -7.10 -18.26 -3.54
CA ALA A 300 -7.37 -19.70 -3.43
C ALA A 300 -6.09 -20.41 -2.92
N LYS A 301 -6.25 -21.42 -2.08
CA LYS A 301 -5.14 -22.03 -1.36
C LYS A 301 -5.03 -23.52 -1.70
N ILE A 302 -3.83 -23.95 -2.06
CA ILE A 302 -3.49 -25.38 -2.12
C ILE A 302 -3.47 -25.92 -0.69
N LYS A 303 -4.13 -27.06 -0.47
CA LYS A 303 -4.12 -27.76 0.82
C LYS A 303 -3.34 -29.05 0.67
N PHE A 304 -2.58 -29.40 1.71
CA PHE A 304 -1.80 -30.63 1.79
C PHE A 304 -2.00 -31.29 3.14
N ALA A 305 -2.34 -32.54 3.14
CA ALA A 305 -2.53 -33.36 4.33
C ALA A 305 -1.89 -34.72 4.17
N ILE A 306 -1.40 -35.29 5.28
CA ILE A 306 -0.93 -36.65 5.38
C ILE A 306 -1.66 -37.30 6.56
N CYS A 307 -2.24 -38.46 6.35
CA CYS A 307 -2.92 -39.23 7.38
C CYS A 307 -2.62 -40.71 7.25
N ASN A 308 -2.76 -41.42 8.34
CA ASN A 308 -2.72 -42.88 8.33
C ASN A 308 -4.05 -43.47 7.84
N ILE A 309 -3.98 -44.51 7.05
CA ILE A 309 -5.13 -45.34 6.70
C ILE A 309 -5.27 -46.38 7.81
N THR A 310 -6.40 -46.36 8.51
CA THR A 310 -6.68 -47.26 9.62
C THR A 310 -7.73 -48.31 9.22
N SER A 311 -7.72 -49.47 9.89
CA SER A 311 -8.79 -50.46 9.77
C SER A 311 -10.14 -49.91 10.25
N THR A 312 -11.23 -50.54 9.89
CA THR A 312 -12.58 -50.16 10.31
C THR A 312 -12.74 -50.09 11.85
N ASP A 313 -11.95 -50.87 12.58
CA ASP A 313 -11.94 -50.91 14.04
C ASP A 313 -11.04 -49.84 14.68
N GLY A 314 -10.27 -49.09 13.84
CA GLY A 314 -9.43 -47.95 14.28
C GLY A 314 -8.08 -48.34 14.89
N ASP A 315 -7.85 -49.60 15.19
CA ASP A 315 -6.69 -50.08 15.99
C ASP A 315 -5.43 -50.36 15.15
N ASN A 316 -5.59 -50.71 13.86
CA ASN A 316 -4.47 -51.08 13.00
C ASN A 316 -4.24 -50.04 11.89
N ILE A 317 -2.96 -49.62 11.73
CA ILE A 317 -2.54 -48.81 10.61
C ILE A 317 -2.35 -49.72 9.39
N LEU A 318 -3.09 -49.43 8.32
CA LEU A 318 -3.07 -50.18 7.06
C LEU A 318 -2.18 -49.52 6.00
N GLY A 319 -1.73 -48.28 6.24
CA GLY A 319 -0.95 -47.53 5.28
C GLY A 319 -0.92 -46.03 5.56
N CYS A 320 -0.47 -45.28 4.57
CA CYS A 320 -0.41 -43.85 4.59
C CYS A 320 -1.11 -43.26 3.36
N ARG A 321 -1.78 -42.13 3.54
CA ARG A 321 -2.38 -41.31 2.49
C ARG A 321 -1.84 -39.90 2.54
N ALA A 322 -1.23 -39.43 1.45
CA ALA A 322 -0.89 -38.07 1.21
C ALA A 322 -1.91 -37.43 0.24
N SER A 323 -2.48 -36.30 0.59
CA SER A 323 -3.57 -35.64 -0.16
C SER A 323 -3.19 -34.23 -0.53
N LEU A 324 -3.40 -33.86 -1.78
CA LEU A 324 -3.29 -32.48 -2.30
C LEU A 324 -4.65 -32.04 -2.83
N THR A 325 -5.03 -30.82 -2.51
CA THR A 325 -6.23 -30.16 -3.05
C THR A 325 -5.79 -28.88 -3.73
N ILE A 326 -5.93 -28.81 -5.03
CA ILE A 326 -5.41 -27.73 -5.88
C ILE A 326 -6.58 -27.06 -6.60
N PRO A 327 -6.93 -25.81 -6.26
CA PRO A 327 -7.88 -25.02 -7.04
C PRO A 327 -7.36 -24.76 -8.45
N ASN A 328 -8.18 -24.96 -9.49
CA ASN A 328 -7.75 -24.84 -10.89
C ASN A 328 -7.42 -23.38 -11.29
N ASN A 329 -7.86 -22.39 -10.50
CA ASN A 329 -7.63 -20.97 -10.74
C ASN A 329 -6.38 -20.41 -10.01
N ILE A 330 -5.45 -21.25 -9.60
CA ILE A 330 -4.18 -20.83 -9.00
C ILE A 330 -3.32 -20.08 -10.03
N LYS A 331 -2.83 -18.91 -9.63
CA LYS A 331 -1.84 -18.15 -10.41
C LYS A 331 -0.44 -18.51 -9.96
N TYR A 332 0.34 -19.04 -10.86
CA TYR A 332 1.74 -19.37 -10.62
C TYR A 332 2.65 -18.21 -11.05
N ILE A 333 3.64 -17.86 -10.23
CA ILE A 333 4.62 -16.82 -10.57
C ILE A 333 5.69 -17.49 -11.43
N THR A 334 5.68 -17.19 -12.72
CA THR A 334 6.75 -17.60 -13.64
C THR A 334 7.72 -16.44 -13.83
N ASN A 335 9.01 -16.69 -13.75
CA ASN A 335 10.05 -15.71 -14.09
C ASN A 335 10.20 -15.50 -15.61
N ASN A 336 9.45 -16.23 -16.43
CA ASN A 336 9.43 -16.11 -17.88
C ASN A 336 8.02 -15.75 -18.37
N THR A 337 7.95 -14.76 -19.20
CA THR A 337 6.76 -14.20 -19.89
C THR A 337 6.13 -15.16 -20.91
N ASP A 338 6.45 -16.46 -20.93
CA ASP A 338 6.13 -17.36 -22.05
C ASP A 338 4.90 -18.27 -21.84
N PHE A 339 4.14 -18.14 -20.73
CA PHE A 339 2.90 -18.88 -20.54
C PHE A 339 1.69 -17.98 -20.32
N MET A 340 1.48 -17.03 -21.26
CA MET A 340 0.18 -16.42 -21.54
C MET A 340 -0.10 -16.55 -23.04
N LYS A 341 -0.62 -17.69 -23.45
CA LYS A 341 -1.48 -17.81 -24.63
C LYS A 341 -2.47 -18.92 -24.38
#